data_51e6a63b047c0f8d97d1e6161a111063
#
_entry.id   51e6a63b047c0f8d97d1e6161a111063
#
_cell.length_a   1.000
_cell.length_b   1.000
_cell.length_c   1.000
_cell.angle_alpha   90.00
_cell.angle_beta   90.00
_cell.angle_gamma   90.00
#
_symmetry.space_group_name_H-M   'P 1'
#
loop_
_entity.id
_entity.type
_entity.pdbx_description
1 polymer ?
#
loop_
_entity_poly.entity_id
_entity_poly.type
_entity_poly.pdbx_seq_one_letter_code
_entity_poly.pdbx_strand_id
1 'polypeptide(L)'
;MIFSADFETTTQPDDCRVWAWALCEVGNCNNIKIGTDISSMFSNVTELKQNVVLYFHNLKFDGEFILNWLFKNDFVHVLDRKKLTDKTFCTLISDKGVFYSIEILIENIRIYEL
;
A
#
# COMPACT_ATOMS: atom_id res chain seq x y z
N MET A 1 8.59 2.24 10.87
CA MET A 1 9.11 0.95 10.36
C MET A 1 9.16 0.98 8.85
N ILE A 2 10.12 0.28 8.28
CA ILE A 2 10.33 0.23 6.83
C ILE A 2 10.31 -1.23 6.41
N PHE A 3 9.48 -1.55 5.42
CA PHE A 3 9.37 -2.90 4.86
C PHE A 3 9.61 -2.86 3.36
N SER A 4 10.26 -3.90 2.86
CA SER A 4 10.19 -4.25 1.46
C SER A 4 8.91 -5.04 1.23
N ALA A 5 8.14 -4.68 0.22
CA ALA A 5 6.82 -5.25 -0.03
C ALA A 5 6.72 -5.82 -1.44
N ASP A 6 5.97 -6.90 -1.58
CA ASP A 6 5.74 -7.54 -2.87
C ASP A 6 4.37 -8.19 -2.93
N PHE A 7 3.74 -8.13 -4.10
CA PHE A 7 2.48 -8.80 -4.39
C PHE A 7 2.67 -9.90 -5.42
N GLU A 8 1.96 -11.00 -5.22
CA GLU A 8 1.72 -11.98 -6.26
C GLU A 8 0.29 -11.81 -6.76
N THR A 9 0.14 -11.70 -8.07
CA THR A 9 -1.15 -11.38 -8.69
C THR A 9 -1.55 -12.43 -9.72
N THR A 10 -2.86 -12.56 -9.94
CA THR A 10 -3.37 -13.37 -11.03
C THR A 10 -3.04 -12.70 -12.36
N THR A 11 -2.82 -13.51 -13.39
CA THR A 11 -2.46 -13.02 -14.73
C THR A 11 -3.56 -13.22 -15.77
N GLN A 12 -4.72 -13.70 -15.35
CA GLN A 12 -5.86 -13.93 -16.25
C GLN A 12 -6.54 -12.61 -16.58
N PRO A 13 -6.93 -12.37 -17.85
CA PRO A 13 -7.60 -11.12 -18.22
C PRO A 13 -8.89 -10.87 -17.44
N ASP A 14 -9.61 -11.93 -17.08
CA ASP A 14 -10.91 -11.84 -16.39
C ASP A 14 -10.79 -11.91 -14.87
N ASP A 15 -9.58 -12.14 -14.34
CA ASP A 15 -9.33 -12.27 -12.90
C ASP A 15 -7.99 -11.62 -12.59
N CYS A 16 -8.04 -10.34 -12.22
CA CYS A 16 -6.86 -9.55 -11.89
C CYS A 16 -6.94 -9.14 -10.42
N ARG A 17 -6.26 -9.90 -9.56
CA ARG A 17 -6.28 -9.68 -8.11
C ARG A 17 -4.95 -10.08 -7.49
N VAL A 18 -4.71 -9.53 -6.30
CA VAL A 18 -3.61 -9.98 -5.43
C VAL A 18 -4.07 -11.25 -4.73
N TRP A 19 -3.29 -12.33 -4.85
CA TRP A 19 -3.56 -13.59 -4.15
C TRP A 19 -2.54 -13.90 -3.07
N ALA A 20 -1.42 -13.17 -3.02
CA ALA A 20 -0.46 -13.27 -1.93
C ALA A 20 0.33 -11.97 -1.81
N TRP A 21 0.79 -11.68 -0.60
CA TRP A 21 1.68 -10.57 -0.33
C TRP A 21 2.74 -10.97 0.67
N ALA A 22 3.88 -10.29 0.64
CA ALA A 22 4.96 -10.46 1.61
C ALA A 22 5.49 -9.09 2.02
N LEU A 23 5.80 -8.95 3.30
CA LEU A 23 6.47 -7.80 3.88
C LEU A 23 7.71 -8.29 4.62
N CYS A 24 8.86 -7.71 4.31
CA CYS A 24 10.11 -8.01 4.99
C CYS A 24 10.67 -6.72 5.58
N GLU A 25 10.86 -6.67 6.90
CA GLU A 25 11.41 -5.49 7.56
C GLU A 25 12.85 -5.25 7.12
N VAL A 26 13.13 -4.04 6.66
CA VAL A 26 14.48 -3.64 6.24
C VAL A 26 15.38 -3.60 7.48
N GLY A 27 16.51 -4.32 7.41
CA GLY A 27 17.44 -4.43 8.51
C GLY A 27 17.12 -5.53 9.51
N ASN A 28 16.03 -6.28 9.33
CA ASN A 28 15.67 -7.41 10.18
C ASN A 28 15.05 -8.52 9.34
N CYS A 29 15.89 -9.34 8.72
CA CYS A 29 15.46 -10.40 7.81
C CYS A 29 14.64 -11.51 8.46
N ASN A 30 14.56 -11.55 9.78
CA ASN A 30 13.72 -12.52 10.49
C ASN A 30 12.28 -12.04 10.67
N ASN A 31 12.00 -10.75 10.44
CA ASN A 31 10.65 -10.21 10.54
C ASN A 31 10.00 -10.19 9.16
N ILE A 32 9.41 -11.32 8.79
CA ILE A 32 8.70 -11.50 7.52
C ILE A 32 7.24 -11.76 7.82
N LYS A 33 6.35 -11.04 7.14
CA LYS A 33 4.91 -11.23 7.22
C LYS A 33 4.39 -11.62 5.84
N ILE A 34 3.46 -12.55 5.80
CA ILE A 34 2.84 -13.00 4.55
C ILE A 34 1.32 -13.10 4.73
N GLY A 35 0.61 -13.01 3.63
CA GLY A 35 -0.84 -13.17 3.62
C GLY A 35 -1.37 -13.38 2.22
N THR A 36 -2.71 -13.45 2.09
CA THR A 36 -3.37 -13.87 0.86
C THR A 36 -4.27 -12.81 0.22
N ASP A 37 -4.53 -11.70 0.89
CA ASP A 37 -5.32 -10.61 0.32
C ASP A 37 -4.85 -9.26 0.85
N ILE A 38 -5.22 -8.19 0.12
CA ILE A 38 -4.79 -6.83 0.48
C ILE A 38 -5.36 -6.39 1.83
N SER A 39 -6.59 -6.77 2.14
CA SER A 39 -7.21 -6.40 3.42
C SER A 39 -6.40 -6.91 4.61
N SER A 40 -5.89 -8.13 4.54
CA SER A 40 -5.05 -8.68 5.59
C SER A 40 -3.71 -7.97 5.69
N MET A 41 -3.16 -7.48 4.57
CA MET A 41 -1.94 -6.68 4.58
C MET A 41 -2.15 -5.39 5.37
N PHE A 42 -3.21 -4.65 5.07
CA PHE A 42 -3.49 -3.41 5.78
C PHE A 42 -3.81 -3.66 7.25
N SER A 43 -4.50 -4.74 7.59
CA SER A 43 -4.73 -5.13 8.98
C SER A 43 -3.42 -5.39 9.73
N ASN A 44 -2.49 -6.12 9.11
CA ASN A 44 -1.17 -6.37 9.70
C ASN A 44 -0.37 -5.09 9.91
N VAL A 45 -0.42 -4.18 8.94
CA VAL A 45 0.31 -2.91 9.02
C VAL A 45 -0.29 -2.01 10.10
N THR A 46 -1.60 -1.91 10.19
CA THR A 46 -2.25 -1.05 11.19
C THR A 46 -2.09 -1.59 12.60
N GLU A 47 -1.97 -2.90 12.78
CA GLU A 47 -1.68 -3.50 14.09
C GLU A 47 -0.35 -3.08 14.69
N LEU A 48 0.60 -2.64 13.87
CA LEU A 48 1.89 -2.14 14.33
C LEU A 48 1.76 -0.83 15.12
N LYS A 49 0.66 -0.08 14.92
CA LYS A 49 0.33 1.17 15.61
C LYS A 49 1.43 2.23 15.52
N GLN A 50 2.07 2.30 14.37
CA GLN A 50 3.09 3.31 14.06
C GLN A 50 3.12 3.58 12.57
N ASN A 51 3.73 4.69 12.18
CA ASN A 51 3.91 5.02 10.78
C ASN A 51 4.79 3.98 10.09
N VAL A 52 4.43 3.61 8.87
CA VAL A 52 5.08 2.55 8.12
C VAL A 52 5.40 3.03 6.70
N VAL A 53 6.56 2.65 6.21
CA VAL A 53 6.95 2.84 4.80
C VAL A 53 7.03 1.46 4.15
N LEU A 54 6.33 1.30 3.05
CA LEU A 54 6.34 0.08 2.25
C LEU A 54 7.01 0.37 0.91
N TYR A 55 8.13 -0.28 0.63
CA TYR A 55 8.83 -0.15 -0.64
C TYR A 55 8.43 -1.28 -1.57
N PHE A 56 7.82 -0.93 -2.70
CA PHE A 56 7.48 -1.88 -3.76
C PHE A 56 8.49 -1.77 -4.90
N HIS A 57 8.90 -2.90 -5.45
CA HIS A 57 9.80 -2.91 -6.59
C HIS A 57 9.16 -2.24 -7.82
N ASN A 58 7.86 -2.40 -8.01
CA ASN A 58 7.13 -1.82 -9.13
C ASN A 58 5.79 -1.25 -8.67
N LEU A 59 5.84 -0.11 -7.97
CA LEU A 59 4.64 0.52 -7.44
C LEU A 59 3.65 0.93 -8.55
N LYS A 60 4.13 1.23 -9.74
CA LYS A 60 3.25 1.55 -10.87
C LYS A 60 2.25 0.43 -11.12
N PHE A 61 2.70 -0.82 -11.07
CA PHE A 61 1.83 -1.99 -11.24
C PHE A 61 1.10 -2.35 -9.94
N ASP A 62 1.84 -2.50 -8.85
CA ASP A 62 1.26 -2.90 -7.56
C ASP A 62 0.34 -1.82 -7.00
N GLY A 63 0.62 -0.56 -7.29
CA GLY A 63 -0.18 0.58 -6.85
C GLY A 63 -1.61 0.56 -7.40
N GLU A 64 -1.85 -0.01 -8.57
CA GLU A 64 -3.18 -0.14 -9.13
C GLU A 64 -4.08 -1.00 -8.22
N PHE A 65 -3.54 -2.09 -7.67
CA PHE A 65 -4.27 -2.94 -6.74
C PHE A 65 -4.56 -2.22 -5.43
N ILE A 66 -3.61 -1.43 -4.96
CA ILE A 66 -3.76 -0.63 -3.73
C ILE A 66 -4.84 0.43 -3.92
N LEU A 67 -4.81 1.18 -5.02
CA LEU A 67 -5.81 2.19 -5.32
C LEU A 67 -7.20 1.57 -5.43
N ASN A 68 -7.32 0.44 -6.11
CA ASN A 68 -8.59 -0.27 -6.24
C ASN A 68 -9.15 -0.68 -4.87
N TRP A 69 -8.29 -1.19 -3.99
CA TRP A 69 -8.70 -1.54 -2.63
C TRP A 69 -9.16 -0.32 -1.85
N LEU A 70 -8.43 0.80 -1.95
CA LEU A 70 -8.78 2.04 -1.26
C LEU A 70 -10.16 2.54 -1.69
N PHE A 71 -10.43 2.57 -3.00
CA PHE A 71 -11.73 3.01 -3.50
C PHE A 71 -12.85 2.06 -3.08
N LYS A 72 -12.62 0.76 -3.09
CA LYS A 72 -13.63 -0.22 -2.67
C LYS A 72 -13.93 -0.16 -1.18
N ASN A 73 -13.02 0.36 -0.38
CA ASN A 73 -13.18 0.47 1.08
C ASN A 73 -13.51 1.89 1.52
N ASP A 74 -14.06 2.69 0.60
CA ASP A 74 -14.57 4.04 0.85
C ASP A 74 -13.52 5.05 1.31
N PHE A 75 -12.27 4.84 0.95
CA PHE A 75 -11.22 5.84 1.15
C PHE A 75 -11.39 6.96 0.14
N VAL A 76 -11.16 8.20 0.57
CA VAL A 76 -11.30 9.39 -0.26
C VAL A 76 -9.93 9.88 -0.71
N HIS A 77 -9.78 10.13 -2.00
CA HIS A 77 -8.58 10.72 -2.57
C HIS A 77 -8.57 12.23 -2.32
N VAL A 78 -7.47 12.75 -1.80
CA VAL A 78 -7.26 14.19 -1.60
C VAL A 78 -6.04 14.63 -2.41
N LEU A 79 -6.05 15.87 -2.91
CA LEU A 79 -4.99 16.38 -3.77
C LEU A 79 -3.82 16.96 -2.98
N ASP A 80 -4.06 17.40 -1.74
CA ASP A 80 -3.06 18.01 -0.88
C ASP A 80 -2.80 17.12 0.32
N ARG A 81 -1.56 16.63 0.46
CA ARG A 81 -1.18 15.77 1.59
C ARG A 81 -1.38 16.43 2.95
N LYS A 82 -1.42 17.77 2.99
CA LYS A 82 -1.69 18.52 4.23
C LYS A 82 -3.15 18.39 4.67
N LYS A 83 -4.02 17.94 3.79
CA LYS A 83 -5.44 17.73 4.07
C LYS A 83 -5.79 16.29 4.37
N LEU A 84 -4.80 15.42 4.57
CA LEU A 84 -5.05 14.03 4.93
C LEU A 84 -5.73 13.94 6.29
N THR A 85 -6.84 13.21 6.31
CA THR A 85 -7.59 12.85 7.51
C THR A 85 -7.80 11.35 7.53
N ASP A 86 -8.46 10.82 8.55
CA ASP A 86 -8.69 9.38 8.61
C ASP A 86 -9.46 8.88 7.39
N LYS A 87 -9.03 7.75 6.83
CA LYS A 87 -9.59 7.12 5.63
C LYS A 87 -9.48 7.99 4.38
N THR A 88 -8.40 8.76 4.26
CA THR A 88 -8.06 9.48 3.03
C THR A 88 -6.68 9.10 2.56
N PHE A 89 -6.41 9.34 1.29
CA PHE A 89 -5.10 9.07 0.70
C PHE A 89 -4.77 10.13 -0.34
N CYS A 90 -3.45 10.28 -0.59
CA CYS A 90 -2.91 11.20 -1.58
C CYS A 90 -1.89 10.45 -2.43
N THR A 91 -1.84 10.77 -3.71
CA THR A 91 -0.88 10.18 -4.63
C THR A 91 0.09 11.24 -5.14
N LEU A 92 1.35 10.87 -5.31
CA LEU A 92 2.34 11.69 -5.99
C LEU A 92 2.69 11.01 -7.31
N ILE A 93 2.42 11.71 -8.42
CA ILE A 93 2.61 11.17 -9.76
C ILE A 93 3.60 12.08 -10.50
N SER A 94 4.53 11.48 -11.23
CA SER A 94 5.49 12.23 -12.05
C SER A 94 4.82 12.87 -13.26
N ASP A 95 5.52 13.81 -13.90
CA ASP A 95 5.09 14.44 -15.15
C ASP A 95 4.85 13.43 -16.28
N LYS A 96 5.43 12.25 -16.17
CA LYS A 96 5.28 11.16 -17.14
C LYS A 96 4.18 10.17 -16.77
N GLY A 97 3.38 10.45 -15.74
CA GLY A 97 2.30 9.59 -15.28
C GLY A 97 2.74 8.36 -14.49
N VAL A 98 3.96 8.35 -13.96
CA VAL A 98 4.49 7.26 -13.14
C VAL A 98 4.26 7.57 -11.67
N PHE A 99 3.71 6.61 -10.90
CA PHE A 99 3.55 6.79 -9.46
C PHE A 99 4.88 6.81 -8.75
N TYR A 100 5.08 7.82 -7.91
CA TYR A 100 6.21 7.87 -6.97
C TYR A 100 5.81 7.39 -5.59
N SER A 101 4.61 7.75 -5.13
CA SER A 101 4.18 7.37 -3.80
C SER A 101 2.66 7.41 -3.65
N ILE A 102 2.18 6.64 -2.70
CA ILE A 102 0.81 6.71 -2.19
C ILE A 102 0.92 6.89 -0.68
N GLU A 103 0.31 7.94 -0.15
CA GLU A 103 0.29 8.20 1.28
C GLU A 103 -1.14 8.02 1.78
N ILE A 104 -1.31 7.16 2.77
CA ILE A 104 -2.61 6.75 3.30
C ILE A 104 -2.65 7.06 4.79
N LEU A 105 -3.75 7.62 5.27
CA LEU A 105 -3.96 7.83 6.70
C LEU A 105 -5.09 6.93 7.20
N ILE A 106 -4.77 6.05 8.13
CA ILE A 106 -5.71 5.13 8.79
C ILE A 106 -5.46 5.20 10.29
N GLU A 107 -6.49 5.54 11.07
CA GLU A 107 -6.43 5.53 12.54
C GLU A 107 -5.20 6.28 13.08
N ASN A 108 -4.88 7.44 12.48
CA ASN A 108 -3.71 8.26 12.79
C ASN A 108 -2.37 7.60 12.41
N ILE A 109 -2.39 6.52 11.67
CA ILE A 109 -1.20 5.86 11.16
C ILE A 109 -1.00 6.25 9.71
N ARG A 110 0.20 6.76 9.38
CA ARG A 110 0.56 7.09 8.00
C ARG A 110 1.27 5.91 7.37
N ILE A 111 0.77 5.51 6.21
CA ILE A 111 1.36 4.44 5.41
C ILE A 111 1.87 5.08 4.12
N TYR A 112 3.17 4.97 3.90
CA TYR A 112 3.82 5.44 2.68
C TYR A 112 4.13 4.27 1.79
N GLU A 113 3.73 4.33 0.54
CA GLU A 113 4.03 3.32 -0.45
C GLU A 113 4.88 3.93 -1.55
N LEU A 114 6.06 3.41 -1.74
CA LEU A 114 7.08 3.96 -2.63
C LEU A 114 7.49 2.95 -3.71
#